data_f68f72d165e57ff2dc8b3878a4df17af
#
_entry.id   f68f72d165e57ff2dc8b3878a4df17af
#
_cell.length_a   1.000
_cell.length_b   1.000
_cell.length_c   1.000
_cell.angle_alpha   90.00
_cell.angle_beta   90.00
_cell.angle_gamma   90.00
#
_symmetry.space_group_name_H-M   'P 1'
#
loop_
_entity.id
_entity.type
_entity.pdbx_description
1 polymer ?
#
loop_
_entity_poly.entity_id
_entity_poly.type
_entity_poly.pdbx_seq_one_letter_code
_entity_poly.pdbx_strand_id
1 'polypeptide(L)'
;MTPILRVWSRWLIPVLLLALAAALVMVNRSFVEAAPARNDFTARWEGGHSWISERVSPYDPSVSLQAQERVYGRPANERRGEDPLHFLYPLPALIIFAPLGLLEFELAHAVWMSVLEICLFASTWLWCGTLHWKGSGWMTAALLGFTVMWFPAFESLVLGQFAALEALLLAAGLTAVLARRESVGGLLLAAALLKPQLGIGLVLFVTWWAIFSGRRQLVGWLATGVALMAGLSLLLDPGWPMQMIRQVFDYLGLAVILSPVARVSESLGLGQAGTLAISAFLLAYLFWEWKGSLGGEERRFLWTAALTQAIFLLIVPFGIVSNLVLLLFPILLIVGAWYGRLGRSVDAPAMVLLALLASASWLLSIGSLEQSEPSFWVLFGLPLLTIGGLLWVRWWSTRAQAWSELGAPLL
;
A
#
# COMPACT_ATOMS: atom_id res chain seq x y z
N MET A 1 -3.14 -10.09 -42.12
CA MET A 1 -3.84 -10.97 -41.16
C MET A 1 -5.26 -11.19 -41.63
N THR A 2 -5.65 -12.43 -41.94
CA THR A 2 -6.99 -12.80 -42.37
C THR A 2 -8.03 -12.47 -41.30
N PRO A 3 -9.30 -12.12 -41.67
CA PRO A 3 -10.36 -11.78 -40.71
C PRO A 3 -10.58 -12.86 -39.65
N ILE A 4 -10.35 -14.12 -39.96
CA ILE A 4 -10.45 -15.27 -39.08
C ILE A 4 -9.40 -15.17 -37.95
N LEU A 5 -8.15 -14.82 -38.23
CA LEU A 5 -7.11 -14.65 -37.23
C LEU A 5 -7.37 -13.49 -36.24
N ARG A 6 -8.09 -12.44 -36.70
CA ARG A 6 -8.52 -11.33 -35.83
C ARG A 6 -9.64 -11.73 -34.85
N VAL A 7 -10.53 -12.64 -35.24
CA VAL A 7 -11.60 -13.13 -34.36
C VAL A 7 -11.02 -14.04 -33.28
N TRP A 8 -10.13 -14.96 -33.66
CA TRP A 8 -9.49 -15.89 -32.74
C TRP A 8 -8.57 -15.16 -31.72
N SER A 9 -7.84 -14.12 -32.17
CA SER A 9 -6.98 -13.35 -31.26
C SER A 9 -7.76 -12.58 -30.19
N ARG A 10 -9.01 -12.18 -30.46
CA ARG A 10 -9.87 -11.49 -29.50
C ARG A 10 -10.27 -12.38 -28.31
N TRP A 11 -10.42 -13.69 -28.53
CA TRP A 11 -10.78 -14.64 -27.48
C TRP A 11 -9.57 -15.32 -26.86
N LEU A 12 -8.50 -15.49 -27.62
CA LEU A 12 -7.29 -16.16 -27.14
C LEU A 12 -6.64 -15.40 -25.96
N ILE A 13 -6.56 -14.08 -26.03
CA ILE A 13 -5.96 -13.27 -24.95
C ILE A 13 -6.75 -13.39 -23.66
N PRO A 14 -8.08 -13.18 -23.61
CA PRO A 14 -8.87 -13.38 -22.39
C PRO A 14 -8.76 -14.81 -21.82
N VAL A 15 -8.78 -15.83 -22.68
CA VAL A 15 -8.64 -17.23 -22.27
C VAL A 15 -7.27 -17.49 -21.65
N LEU A 16 -6.20 -16.99 -22.26
CA LEU A 16 -4.84 -17.11 -21.70
C LEU A 16 -4.69 -16.37 -20.37
N LEU A 17 -5.27 -15.17 -20.25
CA LEU A 17 -5.25 -14.43 -18.99
C LEU A 17 -6.03 -15.15 -17.88
N LEU A 18 -7.18 -15.73 -18.23
CA LEU A 18 -7.97 -16.51 -17.29
C LEU A 18 -7.23 -17.80 -16.86
N ALA A 19 -6.60 -18.49 -17.81
CA ALA A 19 -5.78 -19.68 -17.53
C ALA A 19 -4.57 -19.33 -16.64
N LEU A 20 -3.92 -18.20 -16.89
CA LEU A 20 -2.81 -17.72 -16.09
C LEU A 20 -3.28 -17.35 -14.67
N ALA A 21 -4.41 -16.65 -14.54
CA ALA A 21 -4.98 -16.31 -13.24
C ALA A 21 -5.37 -17.59 -12.46
N ALA A 22 -6.00 -18.56 -13.13
CA ALA A 22 -6.32 -19.85 -12.51
C ALA A 22 -5.05 -20.60 -12.06
N ALA A 23 -4.01 -20.65 -12.89
CA ALA A 23 -2.73 -21.25 -12.54
C ALA A 23 -2.09 -20.56 -11.33
N LEU A 24 -2.14 -19.23 -11.26
CA LEU A 24 -1.64 -18.44 -10.13
C LEU A 24 -2.39 -18.79 -8.85
N VAL A 25 -3.72 -18.87 -8.89
CA VAL A 25 -4.55 -19.30 -7.75
C VAL A 25 -4.18 -20.72 -7.30
N MET A 26 -3.95 -21.65 -8.24
CA MET A 26 -3.55 -23.02 -7.89
C MET A 26 -2.17 -23.08 -7.22
N VAL A 27 -1.21 -22.30 -7.69
CA VAL A 27 0.12 -22.20 -7.07
C VAL A 27 0.00 -21.63 -5.67
N ASN A 28 -0.74 -20.53 -5.50
CA ASN A 28 -0.97 -19.90 -4.21
C ASN A 28 -1.74 -20.83 -3.26
N ARG A 29 -2.72 -21.60 -3.77
CA ARG A 29 -3.42 -22.60 -2.97
C ARG A 29 -2.48 -23.67 -2.44
N SER A 30 -1.60 -24.22 -3.28
CA SER A 30 -0.59 -25.19 -2.85
C SER A 30 0.35 -24.61 -1.78
N PHE A 31 0.70 -23.32 -1.89
CA PHE A 31 1.49 -22.62 -0.87
C PHE A 31 0.72 -22.50 0.45
N VAL A 32 -0.53 -22.04 0.42
CA VAL A 32 -1.38 -21.89 1.61
C VAL A 32 -1.61 -23.23 2.32
N GLU A 33 -1.86 -24.30 1.57
CA GLU A 33 -2.04 -25.66 2.12
C GLU A 33 -0.76 -26.20 2.77
N ALA A 34 0.42 -25.90 2.20
CA ALA A 34 1.73 -26.33 2.74
C ALA A 34 2.15 -25.52 3.98
N ALA A 35 1.75 -24.28 4.05
CA ALA A 35 2.03 -23.36 5.16
C ALA A 35 0.72 -22.70 5.63
N PRO A 36 -0.15 -23.45 6.34
CA PRO A 36 -1.44 -22.92 6.79
C PRO A 36 -1.19 -21.68 7.65
N ALA A 37 -1.47 -20.55 7.06
CA ALA A 37 -1.10 -19.27 7.61
C ALA A 37 -2.04 -18.89 8.74
N ARG A 38 -1.50 -18.82 9.91
CA ARG A 38 -2.06 -18.14 11.07
C ARG A 38 -1.84 -16.63 10.87
N ASN A 39 -2.64 -15.99 10.04
CA ASN A 39 -2.36 -14.65 9.56
C ASN A 39 -3.56 -13.70 9.66
N ASP A 40 -3.27 -12.44 9.41
CA ASP A 40 -4.23 -11.33 9.44
C ASP A 40 -5.38 -11.48 8.43
N PHE A 41 -5.22 -12.30 7.37
CA PHE A 41 -6.32 -12.58 6.43
C PHE A 41 -7.46 -13.32 7.12
N THR A 42 -7.18 -14.11 8.16
CA THR A 42 -8.21 -14.85 8.91
C THR A 42 -9.29 -13.92 9.47
N ALA A 43 -8.90 -12.83 10.13
CA ALA A 43 -9.87 -11.86 10.66
C ALA A 43 -10.73 -11.20 9.56
N ARG A 44 -10.14 -10.97 8.39
CA ARG A 44 -10.86 -10.38 7.24
C ARG A 44 -11.82 -11.35 6.59
N TRP A 45 -11.38 -12.59 6.41
CA TRP A 45 -12.19 -13.65 5.86
C TRP A 45 -13.35 -13.99 6.81
N GLU A 46 -13.09 -14.13 8.11
CA GLU A 46 -14.11 -14.42 9.12
C GLU A 46 -15.14 -13.30 9.16
N GLY A 47 -14.73 -12.02 9.15
CA GLY A 47 -15.64 -10.88 9.07
C GLY A 47 -16.50 -10.89 7.81
N GLY A 48 -15.93 -11.26 6.66
CA GLY A 48 -16.66 -11.43 5.40
C GLY A 48 -17.64 -12.61 5.43
N HIS A 49 -17.19 -13.75 5.96
CA HIS A 49 -17.97 -14.98 6.09
C HIS A 49 -19.18 -14.81 7.02
N SER A 50 -18.95 -14.31 8.23
CA SER A 50 -20.02 -14.05 9.19
C SER A 50 -21.05 -13.06 8.68
N TRP A 51 -20.61 -12.00 7.99
CA TRP A 51 -21.51 -11.03 7.39
C TRP A 51 -22.44 -11.64 6.33
N ILE A 52 -21.88 -12.42 5.39
CA ILE A 52 -22.65 -12.89 4.23
C ILE A 52 -23.42 -14.18 4.53
N SER A 53 -22.88 -15.08 5.36
CA SER A 53 -23.43 -16.41 5.64
C SER A 53 -24.30 -16.41 6.89
N GLU A 54 -23.92 -15.67 7.93
CA GLU A 54 -24.56 -15.72 9.25
C GLU A 54 -25.35 -14.45 9.56
N ARG A 55 -25.21 -13.39 8.77
CA ARG A 55 -25.83 -12.07 9.01
C ARG A 55 -25.37 -11.43 10.33
N VAL A 56 -24.17 -11.74 10.77
CA VAL A 56 -23.52 -11.19 11.96
C VAL A 56 -22.60 -10.04 11.55
N SER A 57 -22.58 -8.95 12.33
CA SER A 57 -21.69 -7.81 12.10
C SER A 57 -20.22 -8.26 12.21
N PRO A 58 -19.31 -7.84 11.31
CA PRO A 58 -17.90 -8.22 11.39
C PRO A 58 -17.21 -7.71 12.66
N TYR A 59 -17.85 -6.76 13.34
CA TYR A 59 -17.36 -6.19 14.62
C TYR A 59 -17.94 -6.90 15.84
N ASP A 60 -18.78 -7.91 15.68
CA ASP A 60 -19.28 -8.69 16.80
C ASP A 60 -18.13 -9.47 17.46
N PRO A 61 -18.04 -9.50 18.80
CA PRO A 61 -17.00 -10.24 19.51
C PRO A 61 -16.91 -11.74 19.13
N SER A 62 -18.03 -12.36 18.76
CA SER A 62 -18.07 -13.76 18.32
C SER A 62 -17.22 -14.00 17.06
N VAL A 63 -17.19 -13.03 16.12
CA VAL A 63 -16.40 -13.11 14.89
C VAL A 63 -14.90 -13.11 15.18
N SER A 64 -14.46 -12.25 16.10
CA SER A 64 -13.06 -12.25 16.55
C SER A 64 -12.70 -13.54 17.27
N LEU A 65 -13.61 -14.10 18.09
CA LEU A 65 -13.39 -15.38 18.76
C LEU A 65 -13.28 -16.55 17.74
N GLN A 66 -14.12 -16.57 16.70
CA GLN A 66 -14.02 -17.56 15.62
C GLN A 66 -12.67 -17.46 14.89
N ALA A 67 -12.21 -16.24 14.60
CA ALA A 67 -10.89 -16.02 14.02
C ALA A 67 -9.76 -16.52 14.95
N GLN A 68 -9.85 -16.24 16.25
CA GLN A 68 -8.86 -16.71 17.25
C GLN A 68 -8.87 -18.23 17.37
N GLU A 69 -10.05 -18.86 17.39
CA GLU A 69 -10.18 -20.32 17.43
C GLU A 69 -9.49 -20.97 16.20
N ARG A 70 -9.67 -20.39 15.03
CA ARG A 70 -9.01 -20.85 13.80
C ARG A 70 -7.48 -20.72 13.86
N VAL A 71 -6.98 -19.62 14.43
CA VAL A 71 -5.52 -19.33 14.48
C VAL A 71 -4.85 -20.01 15.66
N TYR A 72 -5.43 -19.91 16.85
CA TYR A 72 -4.82 -20.37 18.12
C TYR A 72 -5.41 -21.67 18.67
N GLY A 73 -6.56 -22.14 18.14
CA GLY A 73 -7.33 -23.25 18.72
C GLY A 73 -7.98 -22.88 20.07
N ARG A 74 -8.02 -21.61 20.44
CA ARG A 74 -8.54 -21.06 21.69
C ARG A 74 -8.64 -19.53 21.60
N PRO A 75 -9.31 -18.85 22.54
CA PRO A 75 -9.23 -17.40 22.67
C PRO A 75 -7.79 -16.91 22.82
N ALA A 76 -7.49 -15.74 22.23
CA ALA A 76 -6.17 -15.12 22.28
C ALA A 76 -5.75 -14.77 23.71
N ASN A 77 -4.49 -14.91 24.01
CA ASN A 77 -3.90 -14.51 25.29
C ASN A 77 -3.18 -13.17 25.12
N GLU A 78 -3.89 -12.07 25.34
CA GLU A 78 -3.35 -10.71 25.26
C GLU A 78 -2.11 -10.47 26.14
N ARG A 79 -2.01 -11.19 27.29
CA ARG A 79 -0.82 -11.09 28.18
C ARG A 79 0.43 -11.66 27.53
N ARG A 80 0.31 -12.48 26.49
CA ARG A 80 1.39 -13.00 25.66
C ARG A 80 1.62 -12.20 24.39
N GLY A 81 0.88 -11.10 24.21
CA GLY A 81 0.95 -10.28 23.00
C GLY A 81 0.31 -10.94 21.78
N GLU A 82 -0.59 -11.94 21.99
CA GLU A 82 -1.34 -12.55 20.87
C GLU A 82 -2.37 -11.56 20.32
N ASP A 83 -2.51 -11.51 18.98
CA ASP A 83 -3.42 -10.60 18.30
C ASP A 83 -4.89 -11.01 18.56
N PRO A 84 -5.77 -10.11 19.01
CA PRO A 84 -7.20 -10.39 19.19
C PRO A 84 -7.95 -10.60 17.87
N LEU A 85 -7.32 -10.44 16.72
CA LEU A 85 -7.84 -10.71 15.38
C LEU A 85 -9.20 -10.02 15.11
N HIS A 86 -9.30 -8.74 15.46
CA HIS A 86 -10.48 -7.93 15.16
C HIS A 86 -10.53 -7.53 13.67
N PHE A 87 -11.74 -7.30 13.18
CA PHE A 87 -11.97 -6.73 11.86
C PHE A 87 -11.73 -5.21 11.87
N LEU A 88 -10.47 -4.79 11.75
CA LEU A 88 -10.04 -3.38 11.87
C LEU A 88 -10.19 -2.57 10.56
N TYR A 89 -11.21 -2.82 9.78
CA TYR A 89 -11.48 -2.10 8.54
C TYR A 89 -12.80 -1.36 8.62
N PRO A 90 -12.93 -0.20 7.94
CA PRO A 90 -14.25 0.41 7.73
C PRO A 90 -15.19 -0.57 7.03
N LEU A 91 -16.48 -0.54 7.39
CA LEU A 91 -17.48 -1.48 6.86
C LEU A 91 -17.50 -1.57 5.31
N PRO A 92 -17.25 -0.49 4.54
CA PRO A 92 -17.16 -0.59 3.07
C PRO A 92 -16.16 -1.61 2.56
N ALA A 93 -15.14 -1.99 3.35
CA ALA A 93 -14.18 -3.03 2.95
C ALA A 93 -14.82 -4.41 2.76
N LEU A 94 -16.02 -4.64 3.32
CA LEU A 94 -16.80 -5.85 3.07
C LEU A 94 -17.15 -6.09 1.61
N ILE A 95 -17.18 -5.06 0.76
CA ILE A 95 -17.36 -5.25 -0.68
C ILE A 95 -16.32 -6.19 -1.28
N ILE A 96 -15.14 -6.26 -0.65
CA ILE A 96 -14.03 -7.12 -1.05
C ILE A 96 -14.07 -8.44 -0.28
N PHE A 97 -14.26 -8.41 1.02
CA PHE A 97 -14.10 -9.58 1.89
C PHE A 97 -15.36 -10.45 1.96
N ALA A 98 -16.56 -9.90 1.80
CA ALA A 98 -17.78 -10.70 1.80
C ALA A 98 -17.86 -11.72 0.64
N PRO A 99 -17.51 -11.38 -0.63
CA PRO A 99 -17.43 -12.40 -1.68
C PRO A 99 -16.38 -13.49 -1.39
N LEU A 100 -15.25 -13.14 -0.77
CA LEU A 100 -14.23 -14.11 -0.35
C LEU A 100 -14.73 -15.03 0.77
N GLY A 101 -15.58 -14.52 1.65
CA GLY A 101 -16.22 -15.29 2.71
C GLY A 101 -17.18 -16.39 2.22
N LEU A 102 -17.57 -16.39 0.94
CA LEU A 102 -18.34 -17.48 0.31
C LEU A 102 -17.47 -18.68 -0.08
N LEU A 103 -16.14 -18.51 -0.11
CA LEU A 103 -15.19 -19.56 -0.47
C LEU A 103 -14.65 -20.23 0.80
N GLU A 104 -14.17 -21.47 0.67
CA GLU A 104 -13.35 -22.09 1.72
C GLU A 104 -12.13 -21.21 2.01
N PHE A 105 -11.66 -21.20 3.26
CA PHE A 105 -10.59 -20.32 3.71
C PHE A 105 -9.32 -20.40 2.85
N GLU A 106 -8.84 -21.62 2.56
CA GLU A 106 -7.63 -21.86 1.77
C GLU A 106 -7.76 -21.33 0.34
N LEU A 107 -8.93 -21.56 -0.28
CA LEU A 107 -9.22 -21.04 -1.61
C LEU A 107 -9.38 -19.52 -1.60
N ALA A 108 -10.09 -18.97 -0.61
CA ALA A 108 -10.27 -17.53 -0.45
C ALA A 108 -8.92 -16.83 -0.27
N HIS A 109 -8.02 -17.39 0.54
CA HIS A 109 -6.68 -16.87 0.76
C HIS A 109 -5.84 -16.91 -0.52
N ALA A 110 -5.85 -18.03 -1.24
CA ALA A 110 -5.14 -18.19 -2.51
C ALA A 110 -5.64 -17.19 -3.57
N VAL A 111 -6.95 -17.01 -3.68
CA VAL A 111 -7.55 -16.00 -4.58
C VAL A 111 -7.11 -14.60 -4.17
N TRP A 112 -7.16 -14.28 -2.88
CA TRP A 112 -6.75 -12.97 -2.37
C TRP A 112 -5.26 -12.70 -2.62
N MET A 113 -4.38 -13.66 -2.34
CA MET A 113 -2.94 -13.55 -2.67
C MET A 113 -2.74 -13.25 -4.16
N SER A 114 -3.42 -13.97 -5.04
CA SER A 114 -3.33 -13.76 -6.49
C SER A 114 -3.81 -12.35 -6.90
N VAL A 115 -4.88 -11.85 -6.29
CA VAL A 115 -5.33 -10.46 -6.48
C VAL A 115 -4.26 -9.46 -6.03
N LEU A 116 -3.64 -9.68 -4.87
CA LEU A 116 -2.59 -8.81 -4.36
C LEU A 116 -1.33 -8.79 -5.25
N GLU A 117 -0.92 -9.95 -5.79
CA GLU A 117 0.18 -10.04 -6.75
C GLU A 117 -0.12 -9.23 -8.02
N ILE A 118 -1.32 -9.39 -8.57
CA ILE A 118 -1.78 -8.59 -9.72
C ILE A 118 -1.79 -7.11 -9.38
N CYS A 119 -2.23 -6.72 -8.18
CA CYS A 119 -2.21 -5.34 -7.73
C CYS A 119 -0.79 -4.76 -7.67
N LEU A 120 0.19 -5.51 -7.18
CA LEU A 120 1.59 -5.09 -7.15
C LEU A 120 2.16 -4.88 -8.55
N PHE A 121 1.96 -5.83 -9.46
CA PHE A 121 2.42 -5.69 -10.84
C PHE A 121 1.72 -4.53 -11.56
N ALA A 122 0.41 -4.39 -11.40
CA ALA A 122 -0.36 -3.32 -12.01
C ALA A 122 0.07 -1.94 -11.47
N SER A 123 0.30 -1.81 -10.15
CA SER A 123 0.79 -0.55 -9.56
C SER A 123 2.17 -0.17 -10.09
N THR A 124 3.09 -1.13 -10.17
CA THR A 124 4.43 -0.93 -10.73
C THR A 124 4.36 -0.54 -12.20
N TRP A 125 3.52 -1.20 -12.98
CA TRP A 125 3.29 -0.87 -14.39
C TRP A 125 2.75 0.56 -14.58
N LEU A 126 1.75 0.96 -13.77
CA LEU A 126 1.21 2.32 -13.79
C LEU A 126 2.28 3.35 -13.43
N TRP A 127 3.10 3.09 -12.42
CA TRP A 127 4.21 3.96 -12.07
C TRP A 127 5.27 4.05 -13.17
N CYS A 128 5.60 2.94 -13.83
CA CYS A 128 6.50 2.97 -14.99
C CYS A 128 5.94 3.86 -16.10
N GLY A 129 4.64 3.80 -16.38
CA GLY A 129 3.99 4.69 -17.35
C GLY A 129 4.03 6.15 -16.91
N THR A 130 3.60 6.43 -15.66
CA THR A 130 3.49 7.79 -15.12
C THR A 130 4.85 8.47 -14.95
N LEU A 131 5.89 7.72 -14.59
CA LEU A 131 7.25 8.23 -14.41
C LEU A 131 8.08 8.18 -15.72
N HIS A 132 7.47 7.82 -16.85
CA HIS A 132 8.13 7.69 -18.13
C HIS A 132 9.42 6.83 -18.06
N TRP A 133 9.25 5.60 -17.58
CA TRP A 133 10.32 4.66 -17.32
C TRP A 133 11.22 4.44 -18.54
N LYS A 134 12.53 4.60 -18.36
CA LYS A 134 13.55 4.50 -19.43
C LYS A 134 14.52 3.32 -19.27
N GLY A 135 14.29 2.47 -18.27
CA GLY A 135 15.10 1.28 -18.06
C GLY A 135 15.08 0.33 -19.24
N SER A 136 16.17 -0.43 -19.42
CA SER A 136 16.24 -1.53 -20.39
C SER A 136 15.20 -2.62 -20.07
N GLY A 137 14.98 -3.54 -21.03
CA GLY A 137 14.10 -4.69 -20.79
C GLY A 137 14.54 -5.53 -19.58
N TRP A 138 15.85 -5.71 -19.39
CA TRP A 138 16.41 -6.40 -18.24
C TRP A 138 16.15 -5.66 -16.92
N MET A 139 16.31 -4.35 -16.92
CA MET A 139 16.01 -3.55 -15.74
C MET A 139 14.52 -3.55 -15.40
N THR A 140 13.67 -3.55 -16.41
CA THR A 140 12.21 -3.68 -16.21
C THR A 140 11.85 -5.06 -15.62
N ALA A 141 12.47 -6.13 -16.12
CA ALA A 141 12.31 -7.47 -15.56
C ALA A 141 12.80 -7.56 -14.11
N ALA A 142 13.99 -6.99 -13.82
CA ALA A 142 14.52 -6.92 -12.46
C ALA A 142 13.61 -6.13 -11.52
N LEU A 143 13.03 -5.03 -11.98
CA LEU A 143 12.05 -4.24 -11.23
C LEU A 143 10.78 -5.03 -10.94
N LEU A 144 10.23 -5.73 -11.94
CA LEU A 144 9.05 -6.57 -11.73
C LEU A 144 9.35 -7.71 -10.75
N GLY A 145 10.53 -8.33 -10.84
CA GLY A 145 10.98 -9.31 -9.85
C GLY A 145 11.09 -8.69 -8.44
N PHE A 146 11.71 -7.53 -8.32
CA PHE A 146 11.80 -6.80 -7.05
C PHE A 146 10.43 -6.53 -6.44
N THR A 147 9.46 -6.15 -7.27
CA THR A 147 8.09 -5.79 -6.82
C THR A 147 7.44 -6.84 -5.93
N VAL A 148 7.73 -8.13 -6.15
CA VAL A 148 7.15 -9.23 -5.35
C VAL A 148 8.15 -9.92 -4.44
N MET A 149 9.46 -9.82 -4.71
CA MET A 149 10.49 -10.59 -4.03
C MET A 149 11.12 -9.90 -2.82
N TRP A 150 10.97 -8.58 -2.66
CA TRP A 150 11.48 -7.94 -1.45
C TRP A 150 10.58 -8.22 -0.24
N PHE A 151 11.14 -8.27 0.94
CA PHE A 151 10.44 -8.80 2.12
C PHE A 151 9.09 -8.10 2.42
N PRO A 152 8.94 -6.76 2.35
CA PRO A 152 7.65 -6.11 2.57
C PRO A 152 6.53 -6.58 1.64
N ALA A 153 6.85 -6.85 0.36
CA ALA A 153 5.85 -7.36 -0.58
C ALA A 153 5.53 -8.81 -0.29
N PHE A 154 6.53 -9.65 -0.07
CA PHE A 154 6.35 -11.05 0.29
C PHE A 154 5.48 -11.18 1.55
N GLU A 155 5.80 -10.45 2.62
CA GLU A 155 5.00 -10.42 3.84
C GLU A 155 3.56 -9.94 3.58
N SER A 156 3.39 -8.89 2.75
CA SER A 156 2.06 -8.41 2.37
C SER A 156 1.23 -9.48 1.67
N LEU A 157 1.84 -10.29 0.81
CA LEU A 157 1.16 -11.38 0.10
C LEU A 157 0.79 -12.52 1.06
N VAL A 158 1.75 -13.01 1.83
CA VAL A 158 1.57 -14.16 2.72
C VAL A 158 0.58 -13.86 3.85
N LEU A 159 0.63 -12.67 4.44
CA LEU A 159 -0.33 -12.24 5.46
C LEU A 159 -1.66 -11.76 4.86
N GLY A 160 -1.81 -11.75 3.53
CA GLY A 160 -3.00 -11.25 2.87
C GLY A 160 -3.29 -9.77 3.17
N GLN A 161 -2.24 -8.94 3.35
CA GLN A 161 -2.37 -7.54 3.75
C GLN A 161 -2.93 -6.67 2.63
N PHE A 162 -3.80 -5.74 2.97
CA PHE A 162 -4.45 -4.81 2.04
C PHE A 162 -3.45 -3.84 1.35
N ALA A 163 -2.23 -3.73 1.84
CA ALA A 163 -1.25 -2.74 1.39
C ALA A 163 -0.91 -2.84 -0.11
N ALA A 164 -0.94 -4.04 -0.69
CA ALA A 164 -0.71 -4.22 -2.13
C ALA A 164 -1.87 -3.67 -2.98
N LEU A 165 -3.13 -3.85 -2.55
CA LEU A 165 -4.29 -3.22 -3.19
C LEU A 165 -4.26 -1.70 -3.01
N GLU A 166 -3.87 -1.23 -1.83
CA GLU A 166 -3.67 0.20 -1.56
C GLU A 166 -2.66 0.82 -2.51
N ALA A 167 -1.52 0.13 -2.77
CA ALA A 167 -0.52 0.57 -3.74
C ALA A 167 -1.12 0.77 -5.14
N LEU A 168 -2.01 -0.13 -5.57
CA LEU A 168 -2.72 0.00 -6.86
C LEU A 168 -3.71 1.16 -6.85
N LEU A 169 -4.53 1.30 -5.80
CA LEU A 169 -5.52 2.38 -5.70
C LEU A 169 -4.85 3.76 -5.74
N LEU A 170 -3.74 3.93 -5.01
CA LEU A 170 -2.98 5.16 -5.01
C LEU A 170 -2.29 5.42 -6.36
N ALA A 171 -1.67 4.40 -6.97
CA ALA A 171 -1.04 4.51 -8.29
C ALA A 171 -2.06 4.89 -9.36
N ALA A 172 -3.19 4.20 -9.42
CA ALA A 172 -4.25 4.46 -10.38
C ALA A 172 -4.92 5.83 -10.13
N GLY A 173 -5.15 6.16 -8.85
CA GLY A 173 -5.72 7.45 -8.45
C GLY A 173 -4.84 8.61 -8.88
N LEU A 174 -3.54 8.59 -8.56
CA LEU A 174 -2.61 9.64 -8.94
C LEU A 174 -2.41 9.73 -10.46
N THR A 175 -2.30 8.58 -11.14
CA THR A 175 -2.23 8.54 -12.61
C THR A 175 -3.47 9.18 -13.24
N ALA A 176 -4.67 8.89 -12.72
CA ALA A 176 -5.91 9.50 -13.19
C ALA A 176 -5.95 11.01 -12.91
N VAL A 177 -5.47 11.45 -11.75
CA VAL A 177 -5.34 12.89 -11.41
C VAL A 177 -4.44 13.60 -12.40
N LEU A 178 -3.28 13.04 -12.75
CA LEU A 178 -2.37 13.61 -13.73
C LEU A 178 -2.96 13.61 -15.14
N ALA A 179 -3.66 12.54 -15.51
CA ALA A 179 -4.40 12.45 -16.79
C ALA A 179 -5.68 13.32 -16.85
N ARG A 180 -5.93 14.19 -15.86
CA ARG A 180 -7.12 15.06 -15.78
C ARG A 180 -8.46 14.29 -15.76
N ARG A 181 -8.44 13.02 -15.33
CA ARG A 181 -9.64 12.21 -15.16
C ARG A 181 -10.18 12.36 -13.75
N GLU A 182 -10.80 13.52 -13.47
CA GLU A 182 -11.17 13.96 -12.12
C GLU A 182 -12.10 12.97 -11.38
N SER A 183 -13.08 12.40 -12.10
CA SER A 183 -14.02 11.44 -11.51
C SER A 183 -13.32 10.14 -11.09
N VAL A 184 -12.51 9.58 -11.98
CA VAL A 184 -11.79 8.34 -11.71
C VAL A 184 -10.77 8.55 -10.60
N GLY A 185 -9.99 9.64 -10.67
CA GLY A 185 -9.01 9.99 -9.64
C GLY A 185 -9.64 10.17 -8.26
N GLY A 186 -10.75 10.94 -8.18
CA GLY A 186 -11.44 11.19 -6.93
C GLY A 186 -12.04 9.91 -6.30
N LEU A 187 -12.68 9.06 -7.10
CA LEU A 187 -13.27 7.80 -6.63
C LEU A 187 -12.21 6.79 -6.19
N LEU A 188 -11.08 6.66 -6.91
CA LEU A 188 -9.99 5.77 -6.53
C LEU A 188 -9.29 6.24 -5.25
N LEU A 189 -9.09 7.55 -5.08
CA LEU A 189 -8.55 8.11 -3.84
C LEU A 189 -9.53 7.97 -2.67
N ALA A 190 -10.84 8.01 -2.91
CA ALA A 190 -11.83 7.68 -1.88
C ALA A 190 -11.71 6.19 -1.48
N ALA A 191 -11.58 5.27 -2.46
CA ALA A 191 -11.39 3.85 -2.19
C ALA A 191 -10.10 3.56 -1.42
N ALA A 192 -9.04 4.36 -1.58
CA ALA A 192 -7.82 4.26 -0.79
C ALA A 192 -8.03 4.55 0.71
N LEU A 193 -9.17 5.11 1.11
CA LEU A 193 -9.54 5.27 2.52
C LEU A 193 -10.18 4.00 3.13
N LEU A 194 -10.28 2.89 2.40
CA LEU A 194 -10.65 1.58 2.95
C LEU A 194 -9.59 1.06 3.94
N LYS A 195 -8.33 1.48 3.79
CA LYS A 195 -7.29 1.34 4.82
C LYS A 195 -6.73 2.74 5.15
N PRO A 196 -7.46 3.54 5.94
CA PRO A 196 -7.23 4.97 6.05
C PRO A 196 -5.81 5.31 6.51
N GLN A 197 -5.21 4.53 7.40
CA GLN A 197 -3.85 4.76 7.88
C GLN A 197 -2.79 4.74 6.75
N LEU A 198 -3.04 4.11 5.61
CA LEU A 198 -2.12 4.07 4.48
C LEU A 198 -2.41 5.14 3.43
N GLY A 199 -3.69 5.40 3.16
CA GLY A 199 -4.12 6.32 2.11
C GLY A 199 -4.21 7.78 2.54
N ILE A 200 -4.48 8.04 3.85
CA ILE A 200 -4.85 9.37 4.34
C ILE A 200 -3.82 10.46 4.00
N GLY A 201 -2.54 10.16 4.08
CA GLY A 201 -1.48 11.13 3.79
C GLY A 201 -1.55 11.65 2.36
N LEU A 202 -1.63 10.75 1.39
CA LEU A 202 -1.73 11.11 -0.03
C LEU A 202 -3.09 11.73 -0.35
N VAL A 203 -4.17 11.22 0.22
CA VAL A 203 -5.52 11.80 0.02
C VAL A 203 -5.58 13.23 0.53
N LEU A 204 -5.03 13.52 1.72
CA LEU A 204 -4.95 14.87 2.26
C LEU A 204 -4.09 15.79 1.38
N PHE A 205 -2.92 15.32 0.95
CA PHE A 205 -2.06 16.08 0.05
C PHE A 205 -2.77 16.42 -1.26
N VAL A 206 -3.35 15.44 -1.93
CA VAL A 206 -4.02 15.64 -3.22
C VAL A 206 -5.24 16.52 -3.07
N THR A 207 -6.01 16.36 -1.99
CA THR A 207 -7.18 17.21 -1.69
C THR A 207 -6.76 18.65 -1.49
N TRP A 208 -5.77 18.88 -0.64
CA TRP A 208 -5.22 20.21 -0.39
C TRP A 208 -4.70 20.84 -1.68
N TRP A 209 -3.86 20.12 -2.43
CA TRP A 209 -3.35 20.57 -3.72
C TRP A 209 -4.46 20.89 -4.72
N ALA A 210 -5.49 20.05 -4.82
CA ALA A 210 -6.61 20.24 -5.73
C ALA A 210 -7.44 21.49 -5.39
N ILE A 211 -7.68 21.76 -4.10
CA ILE A 211 -8.38 22.97 -3.63
C ILE A 211 -7.63 24.22 -4.11
N PHE A 212 -6.33 24.28 -3.83
CA PHE A 212 -5.51 25.47 -4.15
C PHE A 212 -5.14 25.57 -5.63
N SER A 213 -5.21 24.48 -6.39
CA SER A 213 -5.04 24.45 -7.85
C SER A 213 -6.36 24.63 -8.62
N GLY A 214 -7.47 24.89 -7.93
CA GLY A 214 -8.78 25.12 -8.55
C GLY A 214 -9.46 23.86 -9.12
N ARG A 215 -8.99 22.66 -8.80
CA ARG A 215 -9.52 21.39 -9.30
C ARG A 215 -10.72 20.89 -8.49
N ARG A 216 -11.77 21.71 -8.43
CA ARG A 216 -12.97 21.45 -7.60
C ARG A 216 -13.69 20.15 -7.93
N GLN A 217 -13.66 19.74 -9.21
CA GLN A 217 -14.30 18.47 -9.62
C GLN A 217 -13.62 17.25 -8.97
N LEU A 218 -12.29 17.25 -8.84
CA LEU A 218 -11.57 16.18 -8.16
C LEU A 218 -12.01 16.05 -6.70
N VAL A 219 -12.06 17.19 -5.99
CA VAL A 219 -12.51 17.23 -4.59
C VAL A 219 -13.97 16.79 -4.47
N GLY A 220 -14.83 17.22 -5.40
CA GLY A 220 -16.23 16.80 -5.44
C GLY A 220 -16.40 15.28 -5.63
N TRP A 221 -15.68 14.68 -6.55
CA TRP A 221 -15.75 13.22 -6.78
C TRP A 221 -15.16 12.42 -5.61
N LEU A 222 -14.07 12.90 -5.00
CA LEU A 222 -13.53 12.28 -3.79
C LEU A 222 -14.56 12.33 -2.64
N ALA A 223 -15.15 13.50 -2.39
CA ALA A 223 -16.18 13.66 -1.39
C ALA A 223 -17.42 12.78 -1.68
N THR A 224 -17.83 12.70 -2.95
CA THR A 224 -18.92 11.80 -3.39
C THR A 224 -18.58 10.34 -3.11
N GLY A 225 -17.36 9.88 -3.44
CA GLY A 225 -16.93 8.52 -3.15
C GLY A 225 -16.95 8.18 -1.66
N VAL A 226 -16.42 9.08 -0.83
CA VAL A 226 -16.45 8.93 0.64
C VAL A 226 -17.90 8.93 1.15
N ALA A 227 -18.73 9.85 0.68
CA ALA A 227 -20.14 9.93 1.11
C ALA A 227 -20.94 8.70 0.70
N LEU A 228 -20.72 8.17 -0.51
CA LEU A 228 -21.36 6.93 -0.96
C LEU A 228 -20.93 5.73 -0.10
N MET A 229 -19.63 5.56 0.13
CA MET A 229 -19.13 4.47 0.97
C MET A 229 -19.67 4.57 2.40
N ALA A 230 -19.59 5.75 3.01
CA ALA A 230 -20.10 5.97 4.37
C ALA A 230 -21.62 5.81 4.44
N GLY A 231 -22.35 6.40 3.50
CA GLY A 231 -23.82 6.35 3.46
C GLY A 231 -24.34 4.93 3.27
N LEU A 232 -23.83 4.18 2.31
CA LEU A 232 -24.22 2.78 2.10
C LEU A 232 -23.89 1.93 3.32
N SER A 233 -22.75 2.15 3.95
CA SER A 233 -22.36 1.39 5.14
C SER A 233 -23.22 1.71 6.35
N LEU A 234 -23.62 2.97 6.55
CA LEU A 234 -24.54 3.36 7.61
C LEU A 234 -25.97 2.83 7.39
N LEU A 235 -26.38 2.62 6.14
CA LEU A 235 -27.64 1.96 5.81
C LEU A 235 -27.60 0.46 6.12
N LEU A 236 -26.45 -0.18 5.98
CA LEU A 236 -26.25 -1.61 6.25
C LEU A 236 -26.10 -1.91 7.74
N ASP A 237 -25.30 -1.13 8.44
CA ASP A 237 -25.08 -1.21 9.90
C ASP A 237 -24.83 0.20 10.46
N PRO A 238 -25.85 0.88 11.01
CA PRO A 238 -25.68 2.23 11.57
C PRO A 238 -24.69 2.29 12.74
N GLY A 239 -24.45 1.18 13.42
CA GLY A 239 -23.57 1.08 14.59
C GLY A 239 -22.09 0.89 14.26
N TRP A 240 -21.75 0.56 13.03
CA TRP A 240 -20.41 0.16 12.64
C TRP A 240 -19.28 1.15 13.02
N PRO A 241 -19.45 2.48 12.91
CA PRO A 241 -18.34 3.38 13.23
C PRO A 241 -17.93 3.28 14.70
N MET A 242 -18.91 3.20 15.60
CA MET A 242 -18.65 3.07 17.04
C MET A 242 -18.09 1.69 17.39
N GLN A 243 -18.58 0.64 16.73
CA GLN A 243 -18.10 -0.73 16.92
C GLN A 243 -16.63 -0.84 16.47
N MET A 244 -16.30 -0.31 15.28
CA MET A 244 -14.92 -0.26 14.78
C MET A 244 -13.99 0.53 15.71
N ILE A 245 -14.44 1.71 16.16
CA ILE A 245 -13.66 2.54 17.10
C ILE A 245 -13.38 1.77 18.40
N ARG A 246 -14.36 1.07 18.97
CA ARG A 246 -14.14 0.25 20.16
C ARG A 246 -13.07 -0.81 19.94
N GLN A 247 -13.15 -1.56 18.83
CA GLN A 247 -12.12 -2.54 18.49
C GLN A 247 -10.73 -1.91 18.30
N VAL A 248 -10.63 -0.71 17.72
CA VAL A 248 -9.36 0.03 17.64
C VAL A 248 -8.83 0.36 19.03
N PHE A 249 -9.71 0.73 19.98
CA PHE A 249 -9.29 1.00 21.36
C PHE A 249 -8.80 -0.26 22.09
N ASP A 250 -9.30 -1.43 21.76
CA ASP A 250 -8.83 -2.70 22.35
C ASP A 250 -7.35 -2.97 21.97
N TYR A 251 -6.87 -2.41 20.87
CA TYR A 251 -5.46 -2.50 20.48
C TYR A 251 -4.54 -1.46 21.15
N LEU A 252 -5.07 -0.41 21.80
CA LEU A 252 -4.25 0.68 22.33
C LEU A 252 -3.25 0.25 23.43
N GLY A 253 -3.40 -0.93 23.98
CA GLY A 253 -2.44 -1.53 24.92
C GLY A 253 -1.35 -2.39 24.27
N LEU A 254 -1.44 -2.64 22.96
CA LEU A 254 -0.52 -3.54 22.26
C LEU A 254 0.60 -2.76 21.57
N ALA A 255 1.83 -3.27 21.65
CA ALA A 255 3.02 -2.66 21.03
C ALA A 255 2.89 -2.52 19.49
N VAL A 256 2.05 -3.31 18.86
CA VAL A 256 1.84 -3.33 17.40
C VAL A 256 1.28 -1.99 16.86
N ILE A 257 0.66 -1.19 17.71
CA ILE A 257 0.08 0.12 17.32
C ILE A 257 1.12 1.21 17.15
N LEU A 258 2.32 1.05 17.74
CA LEU A 258 3.32 2.09 17.71
C LEU A 258 3.76 2.41 16.28
N SER A 259 3.76 3.71 15.94
CA SER A 259 4.39 4.16 14.69
C SER A 259 5.91 3.92 14.73
N PRO A 260 6.59 3.81 13.57
CA PRO A 260 8.05 3.74 13.55
C PRO A 260 8.73 4.88 14.32
N VAL A 261 8.22 6.11 14.23
CA VAL A 261 8.72 7.27 15.02
C VAL A 261 8.52 7.06 16.52
N ALA A 262 7.39 6.49 16.96
CA ALA A 262 7.17 6.23 18.38
C ALA A 262 8.18 5.19 18.93
N ARG A 263 8.42 4.10 18.17
CA ARG A 263 9.43 3.09 18.54
C ARG A 263 10.84 3.68 18.66
N VAL A 264 11.22 4.57 17.71
CA VAL A 264 12.52 5.30 17.80
C VAL A 264 12.55 6.19 19.04
N SER A 265 11.49 6.96 19.27
CA SER A 265 11.42 7.87 20.43
C SER A 265 11.53 7.12 21.75
N GLU A 266 10.88 5.96 21.88
CA GLU A 266 10.98 5.09 23.05
C GLU A 266 12.38 4.53 23.21
N SER A 267 13.01 4.02 22.14
CA SER A 267 14.37 3.46 22.19
C SER A 267 15.42 4.50 22.59
N LEU A 268 15.18 5.77 22.28
CA LEU A 268 16.03 6.90 22.67
C LEU A 268 15.68 7.48 24.07
N GLY A 269 14.69 6.93 24.75
CA GLY A 269 14.24 7.45 26.05
C GLY A 269 13.49 8.78 26.00
N LEU A 270 13.06 9.20 24.80
CA LEU A 270 12.34 10.48 24.58
C LEU A 270 10.83 10.36 24.83
N GLY A 271 10.29 9.15 24.89
CA GLY A 271 8.90 8.85 25.16
C GLY A 271 7.91 9.55 24.19
N GLN A 272 6.72 9.81 24.68
CA GLN A 272 5.65 10.43 23.89
C GLN A 272 6.00 11.87 23.44
N ALA A 273 6.71 12.64 24.26
CA ALA A 273 7.12 14.00 23.90
C ALA A 273 8.05 14.01 22.67
N GLY A 274 9.01 13.08 22.62
CA GLY A 274 9.88 12.90 21.46
C GLY A 274 9.10 12.48 20.22
N THR A 275 8.15 11.55 20.37
CA THR A 275 7.25 11.13 19.27
C THR A 275 6.51 12.32 18.67
N LEU A 276 5.90 13.14 19.51
CA LEU A 276 5.17 14.35 19.09
C LEU A 276 6.09 15.37 18.42
N ALA A 277 7.28 15.62 19.00
CA ALA A 277 8.23 16.59 18.45
C ALA A 277 8.75 16.16 17.07
N ILE A 278 9.16 14.91 16.91
CA ILE A 278 9.65 14.39 15.64
C ILE A 278 8.52 14.39 14.59
N SER A 279 7.32 13.94 14.95
CA SER A 279 6.17 13.93 14.04
C SER A 279 5.79 15.34 13.62
N ALA A 280 5.76 16.30 14.56
CA ALA A 280 5.46 17.69 14.26
C ALA A 280 6.51 18.31 13.32
N PHE A 281 7.79 18.02 13.53
CA PHE A 281 8.86 18.47 12.63
C PHE A 281 8.68 17.92 11.21
N LEU A 282 8.45 16.61 11.09
CA LEU A 282 8.24 15.96 9.79
C LEU A 282 7.01 16.52 9.07
N LEU A 283 5.90 16.73 9.78
CA LEU A 283 4.68 17.32 9.23
C LEU A 283 4.87 18.79 8.85
N ALA A 284 5.58 19.58 9.64
CA ALA A 284 5.88 20.98 9.32
C ALA A 284 6.74 21.08 8.04
N TYR A 285 7.77 20.24 7.92
CA TYR A 285 8.59 20.15 6.73
C TYR A 285 7.76 19.72 5.51
N LEU A 286 6.94 18.71 5.68
CA LEU A 286 6.07 18.20 4.63
C LEU A 286 5.07 19.28 4.15
N PHE A 287 4.46 19.99 5.08
CA PHE A 287 3.54 21.09 4.74
C PHE A 287 4.24 22.23 3.98
N TRP A 288 5.49 22.53 4.32
CA TRP A 288 6.30 23.47 3.55
C TRP A 288 6.52 23.01 2.11
N GLU A 289 6.82 21.71 1.89
CA GLU A 289 6.94 21.14 0.53
C GLU A 289 5.60 21.11 -0.21
N TRP A 290 4.50 20.87 0.51
CA TRP A 290 3.16 20.95 -0.08
C TRP A 290 2.89 22.35 -0.66
N LYS A 291 3.17 23.40 0.09
CA LYS A 291 3.07 24.79 -0.40
C LYS A 291 3.92 25.00 -1.66
N GLY A 292 5.12 24.46 -1.65
CA GLY A 292 6.02 24.55 -2.79
C GLY A 292 5.57 23.77 -4.03
N SER A 293 4.61 22.86 -3.92
CA SER A 293 4.06 22.12 -5.06
C SER A 293 2.93 22.86 -5.80
N LEU A 294 2.40 23.95 -5.21
CA LEU A 294 1.36 24.78 -5.83
C LEU A 294 1.95 25.57 -7.00
N GLY A 295 1.25 25.55 -8.14
CA GLY A 295 1.72 26.19 -9.38
C GLY A 295 2.98 25.58 -9.96
N GLY A 296 3.48 24.48 -9.37
CA GLY A 296 4.63 23.74 -9.83
C GLY A 296 4.30 22.76 -10.95
N GLU A 297 5.36 22.26 -11.59
CA GLU A 297 5.25 21.24 -12.61
C GLU A 297 4.79 19.89 -12.01
N GLU A 298 4.28 19.01 -12.87
CA GLU A 298 3.87 17.63 -12.55
C GLU A 298 4.92 16.86 -11.76
N ARG A 299 6.19 17.05 -12.10
CA ARG A 299 7.33 16.43 -11.40
C ARG A 299 7.42 16.82 -9.94
N ARG A 300 7.17 18.09 -9.62
CA ARG A 300 7.17 18.56 -8.24
C ARG A 300 5.99 17.99 -7.45
N PHE A 301 4.82 17.89 -8.09
CA PHE A 301 3.67 17.22 -7.50
C PHE A 301 3.99 15.76 -7.17
N LEU A 302 4.53 14.99 -8.12
CA LEU A 302 4.91 13.58 -7.94
C LEU A 302 5.97 13.42 -6.84
N TRP A 303 7.01 14.25 -6.84
CA TRP A 303 8.03 14.21 -5.80
C TRP A 303 7.46 14.50 -4.41
N THR A 304 6.58 15.49 -4.29
CA THR A 304 5.91 15.83 -3.03
C THR A 304 4.95 14.72 -2.58
N ALA A 305 4.24 14.08 -3.51
CA ALA A 305 3.42 12.92 -3.24
C ALA A 305 4.25 11.73 -2.70
N ALA A 306 5.39 11.44 -3.33
CA ALA A 306 6.31 10.40 -2.88
C ALA A 306 6.89 10.68 -1.48
N LEU A 307 7.27 11.93 -1.21
CA LEU A 307 7.72 12.35 0.11
C LEU A 307 6.61 12.23 1.16
N THR A 308 5.38 12.63 0.80
CA THR A 308 4.21 12.47 1.66
C THR A 308 4.02 11.00 2.04
N GLN A 309 4.04 10.09 1.06
CA GLN A 309 3.89 8.66 1.32
C GLN A 309 4.96 8.12 2.26
N ALA A 310 6.23 8.47 2.03
CA ALA A 310 7.35 8.00 2.85
C ALA A 310 7.29 8.53 4.30
N ILE A 311 6.94 9.81 4.49
CA ILE A 311 6.80 10.41 5.83
C ILE A 311 5.60 9.84 6.57
N PHE A 312 4.46 9.64 5.89
CA PHE A 312 3.28 9.07 6.55
C PHE A 312 3.52 7.64 7.03
N LEU A 313 4.29 6.82 6.30
CA LEU A 313 4.69 5.49 6.77
C LEU A 313 5.54 5.51 8.04
N LEU A 314 6.21 6.62 8.36
CA LEU A 314 6.95 6.78 9.62
C LEU A 314 6.07 7.21 10.80
N ILE A 315 5.05 8.04 10.54
CA ILE A 315 4.29 8.70 11.61
C ILE A 315 2.95 8.04 11.94
N VAL A 316 2.38 7.27 10.99
CA VAL A 316 1.09 6.61 11.24
C VAL A 316 1.23 5.40 12.17
N PRO A 317 0.21 5.14 13.01
CA PRO A 317 0.15 3.93 13.82
C PRO A 317 0.06 2.66 12.97
N PHE A 318 0.18 1.50 13.60
CA PHE A 318 0.23 0.19 12.93
C PHE A 318 1.41 0.07 11.95
N GLY A 319 2.61 0.40 12.45
CA GLY A 319 3.86 0.24 11.73
C GLY A 319 4.21 -1.23 11.57
N ILE A 320 3.76 -1.86 10.48
CA ILE A 320 4.08 -3.24 10.08
C ILE A 320 4.87 -3.23 8.76
N VAL A 321 5.73 -4.23 8.60
CA VAL A 321 6.67 -4.25 7.46
C VAL A 321 5.95 -4.35 6.13
N SER A 322 4.85 -5.10 6.05
CA SER A 322 4.04 -5.24 4.84
C SER A 322 3.48 -3.90 4.30
N ASN A 323 3.27 -2.89 5.16
CA ASN A 323 2.84 -1.56 4.71
C ASN A 323 3.93 -0.83 3.90
N LEU A 324 5.19 -1.20 4.08
CA LEU A 324 6.33 -0.59 3.37
C LEU A 324 6.33 -0.90 1.87
N VAL A 325 5.47 -1.79 1.41
CA VAL A 325 5.25 -2.02 -0.03
C VAL A 325 4.88 -0.72 -0.76
N LEU A 326 4.28 0.24 -0.06
CA LEU A 326 3.96 1.57 -0.59
C LEU A 326 5.20 2.41 -0.92
N LEU A 327 6.39 2.04 -0.42
CA LEU A 327 7.66 2.67 -0.82
C LEU A 327 8.07 2.34 -2.26
N LEU A 328 7.40 1.40 -2.94
CA LEU A 328 7.64 1.16 -4.37
C LEU A 328 7.53 2.46 -5.19
N PHE A 329 6.53 3.29 -4.94
CA PHE A 329 6.36 4.57 -5.63
C PHE A 329 7.56 5.51 -5.43
N PRO A 330 7.96 5.88 -4.20
CA PRO A 330 9.13 6.73 -3.98
C PRO A 330 10.44 6.12 -4.52
N ILE A 331 10.65 4.81 -4.40
CA ILE A 331 11.84 4.12 -4.93
C ILE A 331 11.89 4.25 -6.46
N LEU A 332 10.76 3.99 -7.14
CA LEU A 332 10.65 4.13 -8.58
C LEU A 332 10.89 5.57 -9.06
N LEU A 333 10.41 6.56 -8.30
CA LEU A 333 10.65 7.96 -8.60
C LEU A 333 12.14 8.31 -8.49
N ILE A 334 12.84 7.83 -7.45
CA ILE A 334 14.28 8.02 -7.27
C ILE A 334 15.05 7.44 -8.47
N VAL A 335 14.77 6.19 -8.82
CA VAL A 335 15.43 5.52 -9.95
C VAL A 335 15.06 6.19 -11.27
N GLY A 336 13.81 6.60 -11.46
CA GLY A 336 13.36 7.37 -12.62
C GLY A 336 14.10 8.71 -12.78
N ALA A 337 14.33 9.42 -11.66
CA ALA A 337 15.12 10.64 -11.66
C ALA A 337 16.58 10.40 -12.08
N TRP A 338 17.17 9.26 -11.68
CA TRP A 338 18.51 8.88 -12.15
C TRP A 338 18.54 8.63 -13.66
N TYR A 339 17.55 7.90 -14.20
CA TYR A 339 17.44 7.69 -15.64
C TYR A 339 17.32 8.98 -16.43
N GLY A 340 16.57 9.93 -15.91
CA GLY A 340 16.44 11.23 -16.51
C GLY A 340 17.76 11.99 -16.59
N ARG A 341 18.69 11.79 -15.65
CA ARG A 341 19.98 12.49 -15.59
C ARG A 341 21.11 11.74 -16.28
N LEU A 342 21.17 10.43 -16.08
CA LEU A 342 22.35 9.61 -16.44
C LEU A 342 22.06 8.63 -17.58
N GLY A 343 20.81 8.58 -18.05
CA GLY A 343 20.40 7.65 -19.11
C GLY A 343 20.56 6.19 -18.70
N ARG A 344 20.84 5.31 -19.67
CA ARG A 344 20.93 3.85 -19.45
C ARG A 344 22.15 3.38 -18.64
N SER A 345 23.13 4.24 -18.38
CA SER A 345 24.23 3.91 -17.47
C SER A 345 23.76 3.62 -16.04
N VAL A 346 22.50 3.97 -15.72
CA VAL A 346 21.84 3.70 -14.45
C VAL A 346 21.43 2.24 -14.28
N ASP A 347 21.29 1.45 -15.34
CA ASP A 347 20.78 0.06 -15.24
C ASP A 347 21.52 -0.76 -14.18
N ALA A 348 22.87 -0.78 -14.24
CA ALA A 348 23.66 -1.57 -13.29
C ALA A 348 23.58 -1.04 -11.85
N PRO A 349 23.81 0.26 -11.54
CA PRO A 349 23.68 0.76 -10.17
C PRO A 349 22.24 0.66 -9.63
N ALA A 350 21.21 0.81 -10.47
CA ALA A 350 19.83 0.62 -10.05
C ALA A 350 19.52 -0.84 -9.72
N MET A 351 19.99 -1.81 -10.53
CA MET A 351 19.87 -3.23 -10.20
C MET A 351 20.58 -3.58 -8.89
N VAL A 352 21.77 -3.06 -8.67
CA VAL A 352 22.52 -3.25 -7.41
C VAL A 352 21.72 -2.67 -6.24
N LEU A 353 21.17 -1.46 -6.38
CA LEU A 353 20.34 -0.86 -5.35
C LEU A 353 19.11 -1.73 -5.01
N LEU A 354 18.37 -2.18 -6.02
CA LEU A 354 17.19 -3.04 -5.80
C LEU A 354 17.57 -4.38 -5.15
N ALA A 355 18.67 -4.98 -5.60
CA ALA A 355 19.18 -6.22 -5.00
C ALA A 355 19.60 -6.02 -3.54
N LEU A 356 20.28 -4.91 -3.22
CA LEU A 356 20.65 -4.57 -1.84
C LEU A 356 19.43 -4.30 -0.96
N LEU A 357 18.43 -3.56 -1.45
CA LEU A 357 17.18 -3.31 -0.72
C LEU A 357 16.42 -4.62 -0.46
N ALA A 358 16.32 -5.50 -1.47
CA ALA A 358 15.69 -6.80 -1.31
C ALA A 358 16.45 -7.64 -0.29
N SER A 359 17.75 -7.85 -0.48
CA SER A 359 18.58 -8.68 0.40
C SER A 359 18.60 -8.15 1.84
N ALA A 360 18.78 -6.84 2.03
CA ALA A 360 18.78 -6.22 3.35
C ALA A 360 17.42 -6.37 4.03
N SER A 361 16.31 -6.18 3.30
CA SER A 361 14.98 -6.34 3.88
C SER A 361 14.74 -7.78 4.36
N TRP A 362 15.21 -8.79 3.62
CA TRP A 362 15.14 -10.19 4.04
C TRP A 362 16.03 -10.49 5.24
N LEU A 363 17.32 -10.14 5.16
CA LEU A 363 18.29 -10.44 6.22
C LEU A 363 17.89 -9.81 7.56
N LEU A 364 17.42 -8.56 7.53
CA LEU A 364 16.99 -7.85 8.73
C LEU A 364 15.65 -8.38 9.27
N SER A 365 14.78 -8.90 8.42
CA SER A 365 13.47 -9.42 8.84
C SER A 365 13.53 -10.88 9.32
N ILE A 366 14.37 -11.72 8.72
CA ILE A 366 14.54 -13.13 9.18
C ILE A 366 15.00 -13.13 10.64
N GLY A 367 15.94 -12.28 11.02
CA GLY A 367 16.43 -12.18 12.40
C GLY A 367 15.36 -11.74 13.42
N SER A 368 14.26 -11.13 12.95
CA SER A 368 13.16 -10.68 13.81
C SER A 368 11.98 -11.66 13.86
N LEU A 369 11.91 -12.66 12.96
CA LEU A 369 10.85 -13.66 12.96
C LEU A 369 10.80 -14.49 14.26
N GLU A 370 11.96 -14.71 14.89
CA GLU A 370 12.06 -15.41 16.17
C GLU A 370 11.60 -14.55 17.36
N GLN A 371 11.60 -13.23 17.22
CA GLN A 371 11.35 -12.27 18.31
C GLN A 371 9.92 -11.77 18.41
N SER A 372 9.01 -12.23 17.52
CA SER A 372 7.60 -11.78 17.43
C SER A 372 7.42 -10.28 17.22
N GLU A 373 8.50 -9.53 17.04
CA GLU A 373 8.48 -8.08 16.77
C GLU A 373 9.09 -7.78 15.40
N PRO A 374 8.48 -6.86 14.62
CA PRO A 374 9.03 -6.48 13.33
C PRO A 374 10.38 -5.79 13.49
N SER A 375 11.31 -6.06 12.59
CA SER A 375 12.64 -5.45 12.59
C SER A 375 12.57 -3.92 12.61
N PHE A 376 13.10 -3.32 13.67
CA PHE A 376 13.22 -1.87 13.79
C PHE A 376 13.93 -1.24 12.57
N TRP A 377 15.02 -1.87 12.13
CA TRP A 377 15.81 -1.39 10.99
C TRP A 377 15.04 -1.41 9.67
N VAL A 378 14.13 -2.36 9.49
CA VAL A 378 13.26 -2.41 8.30
C VAL A 378 12.17 -1.36 8.42
N LEU A 379 11.46 -1.30 9.55
CA LEU A 379 10.34 -0.37 9.74
C LEU A 379 10.74 1.10 9.69
N PHE A 380 11.89 1.44 10.24
CA PHE A 380 12.38 2.83 10.28
C PHE A 380 13.40 3.10 9.17
N GLY A 381 14.35 2.20 8.98
CA GLY A 381 15.47 2.39 8.08
C GLY A 381 15.06 2.50 6.61
N LEU A 382 14.15 1.66 6.11
CA LEU A 382 13.72 1.72 4.70
C LEU A 382 13.01 3.04 4.37
N PRO A 383 12.01 3.52 5.14
CA PRO A 383 11.42 4.84 4.89
C PRO A 383 12.44 5.97 5.01
N LEU A 384 13.35 5.93 5.98
CA LEU A 384 14.36 6.96 6.19
C LEU A 384 15.35 7.02 5.01
N LEU A 385 15.85 5.87 4.55
CA LEU A 385 16.71 5.77 3.37
C LEU A 385 15.98 6.28 2.12
N THR A 386 14.69 5.97 1.98
CA THR A 386 13.87 6.44 0.87
C THR A 386 13.69 7.96 0.93
N ILE A 387 13.43 8.54 2.11
CA ILE A 387 13.38 10.00 2.30
C ILE A 387 14.73 10.62 1.94
N GLY A 388 15.83 10.06 2.42
CA GLY A 388 17.18 10.50 2.06
C GLY A 388 17.42 10.49 0.55
N GLY A 389 17.01 9.41 -0.13
CA GLY A 389 17.06 9.31 -1.59
C GLY A 389 16.20 10.37 -2.29
N LEU A 390 14.97 10.61 -1.81
CA LEU A 390 14.09 11.66 -2.33
C LEU A 390 14.69 13.06 -2.16
N LEU A 391 15.29 13.35 -1.00
CA LEU A 391 15.97 14.62 -0.75
C LEU A 391 17.18 14.80 -1.65
N TRP A 392 17.95 13.74 -1.89
CA TRP A 392 19.08 13.76 -2.80
C TRP A 392 18.68 14.05 -4.24
N VAL A 393 17.61 13.40 -4.75
CA VAL A 393 17.14 13.65 -6.12
C VAL A 393 16.22 14.88 -6.23
N ARG A 394 15.90 15.55 -5.11
CA ARG A 394 14.95 16.68 -5.06
C ARG A 394 15.24 17.72 -6.12
N TRP A 395 16.50 18.13 -6.24
CA TRP A 395 16.91 19.14 -7.20
C TRP A 395 16.59 18.76 -8.65
N TRP A 396 16.84 17.50 -9.00
CA TRP A 396 16.62 16.98 -10.34
C TRP A 396 15.16 16.69 -10.64
N SER A 397 14.41 16.28 -9.63
CA SER A 397 12.99 15.91 -9.75
C SER A 397 12.05 17.11 -9.74
N THR A 398 12.49 18.28 -9.25
CA THR A 398 11.60 19.43 -9.04
C THR A 398 11.89 20.63 -9.92
N ARG A 399 12.93 20.61 -10.73
CA ARG A 399 13.33 21.76 -11.59
C ARG A 399 13.45 21.34 -13.05
N ALA A 400 12.64 21.91 -13.93
CA ALA A 400 12.66 21.67 -15.36
C ALA A 400 13.98 22.07 -16.02
N GLN A 401 14.57 23.20 -15.63
CA GLN A 401 15.83 23.71 -16.21
C GLN A 401 17.03 22.77 -16.00
N ALA A 402 17.06 22.02 -14.91
CA ALA A 402 18.13 21.06 -14.66
C ALA A 402 18.18 19.91 -15.69
N TRP A 403 17.11 19.68 -16.44
CA TRP A 403 17.02 18.65 -17.47
C TRP A 403 17.38 19.19 -18.87
N SER A 404 17.07 20.47 -19.16
CA SER A 404 17.40 21.13 -20.43
C SER A 404 18.91 21.43 -20.55
N GLU A 405 19.56 21.79 -19.45
CA GLU A 405 21.02 22.06 -19.40
C GLU A 405 21.86 20.81 -19.64
N LEU A 406 21.28 19.62 -19.53
CA LEU A 406 21.97 18.33 -19.70
C LEU A 406 21.70 17.69 -21.08
N GLY A 407 21.11 18.43 -22.04
CA GLY A 407 20.86 17.93 -23.40
C GLY A 407 19.85 16.80 -23.49
N ALA A 408 19.06 16.54 -22.43
CA ALA A 408 17.96 15.62 -22.48
C ALA A 408 16.73 16.31 -23.08
N PRO A 409 16.04 15.71 -24.09
CA PRO A 409 14.81 16.31 -24.61
C PRO A 409 13.79 16.46 -23.49
N LEU A 410 13.14 17.62 -23.43
CA LEU A 410 11.96 17.85 -22.61
C LEU A 410 10.92 16.80 -23.01
N LEU A 411 10.51 15.96 -22.10
CA LEU A 411 9.47 14.95 -22.30
C LEU A 411 8.09 15.59 -22.21
#